data_25f09d77067033d4f8c0fd9739bf577d
#
_entry.id   25f09d77067033d4f8c0fd9739bf577d
#
_cell.length_a   1.000
_cell.length_b   1.000
_cell.length_c   1.000
_cell.angle_alpha   90.00
_cell.angle_beta   90.00
_cell.angle_gamma   90.00
#
_symmetry.space_group_name_H-M   'P 1'
#
loop_
_entity.id
_entity.type
_entity.pdbx_description
1 polymer ?
#
loop_
_entity_poly.entity_id
_entity_poly.type
_entity_poly.pdbx_seq_one_letter_code
_entity_poly.pdbx_strand_id
1 'polypeptide(L)'
;MDFMSAREAADKWGISQRRVAVLCSEQRIKDATMVGNMWIIPSSAEKPIDARSTRYNRTEEKAVKPFLKWAGGKGQLIKEIEHYYPFENGKITKYAEPFVGGGAVLFDILSRYNLKEVYISDINAELINTYRIIRDDVDDLIKMLHA
;
A
#
# COMPACT_ATOMS: atom_id res chain seq x y z
N MET A 1 -38.53 8.57 0.55
CA MET A 1 -37.07 8.28 0.63
C MET A 1 -36.65 8.53 2.06
N ASP A 2 -36.03 7.55 2.69
CA ASP A 2 -35.54 7.70 4.05
C ASP A 2 -34.14 8.28 4.03
N PHE A 3 -33.85 9.12 5.01
CA PHE A 3 -32.56 9.78 5.14
C PHE A 3 -31.95 9.48 6.51
N MET A 4 -30.65 9.54 6.61
CA MET A 4 -29.89 9.41 7.85
C MET A 4 -28.94 10.60 8.02
N SER A 5 -28.61 10.90 9.27
CA SER A 5 -27.64 11.91 9.66
C SER A 5 -26.20 11.39 9.44
N ALA A 6 -25.23 12.30 9.45
CA ALA A 6 -23.81 11.91 9.41
C ALA A 6 -23.39 11.03 10.59
N ARG A 7 -24.07 11.14 11.74
CA ARG A 7 -23.82 10.29 12.90
C ARG A 7 -24.30 8.86 12.66
N GLU A 8 -25.53 8.70 12.17
CA GLU A 8 -26.10 7.38 11.84
C GLU A 8 -25.32 6.70 10.72
N ALA A 9 -24.88 7.46 9.72
CA ALA A 9 -23.99 6.95 8.67
C ALA A 9 -22.63 6.50 9.24
N ALA A 10 -22.08 7.23 10.20
CA ALA A 10 -20.83 6.88 10.87
C ALA A 10 -20.97 5.54 11.62
N ASP A 11 -22.03 5.37 12.37
CA ASP A 11 -22.33 4.14 13.10
C ASP A 11 -22.58 2.97 12.13
N LYS A 12 -23.36 3.18 11.06
CA LYS A 12 -23.64 2.17 10.02
C LYS A 12 -22.37 1.71 9.30
N TRP A 13 -21.42 2.62 9.03
CA TRP A 13 -20.22 2.34 8.22
C TRP A 13 -18.97 2.05 9.05
N GLY A 14 -19.04 2.16 10.39
CA GLY A 14 -17.89 1.92 11.28
C GLY A 14 -16.75 2.93 11.09
N ILE A 15 -17.09 4.22 10.85
CA ILE A 15 -16.13 5.32 10.69
C ILE A 15 -16.53 6.53 11.56
N SER A 16 -15.64 7.48 11.72
CA SER A 16 -15.95 8.68 12.49
C SER A 16 -16.94 9.60 11.75
N GLN A 17 -17.79 10.31 12.48
CA GLN A 17 -18.70 11.32 11.93
C GLN A 17 -17.94 12.40 11.13
N ARG A 18 -16.75 12.80 11.59
CA ARG A 18 -15.86 13.72 10.86
C ARG A 18 -15.48 13.16 9.48
N ARG A 19 -15.22 11.86 9.38
CA ARG A 19 -14.90 11.22 8.10
C ARG A 19 -16.09 11.21 7.15
N VAL A 20 -17.32 10.96 7.67
CA VAL A 20 -18.54 11.06 6.87
C VAL A 20 -18.72 12.47 6.33
N ALA A 21 -18.56 13.51 7.16
CA ALA A 21 -18.65 14.90 6.72
C ALA A 21 -17.66 15.24 5.60
N VAL A 22 -16.41 14.74 5.69
CA VAL A 22 -15.41 14.89 4.61
C VAL A 22 -15.86 14.20 3.32
N LEU A 23 -16.40 12.97 3.41
CA LEU A 23 -16.90 12.24 2.23
C LEU A 23 -18.07 12.95 1.56
N CYS A 24 -18.94 13.60 2.34
CA CYS A 24 -20.02 14.44 1.83
C CYS A 24 -19.48 15.69 1.13
N SER A 25 -18.53 16.41 1.75
CA SER A 25 -17.93 17.63 1.17
C SER A 25 -17.12 17.33 -0.10
N GLU A 26 -16.53 16.14 -0.21
CA GLU A 26 -15.84 15.64 -1.41
C GLU A 26 -16.81 15.10 -2.48
N GLN A 27 -18.13 15.23 -2.28
CA GLN A 27 -19.19 14.72 -3.18
C GLN A 27 -19.08 13.21 -3.48
N ARG A 28 -18.50 12.45 -2.57
CA ARG A 28 -18.29 10.99 -2.72
C ARG A 28 -19.50 10.16 -2.26
N ILE A 29 -20.47 10.78 -1.62
CA ILE A 29 -21.73 10.16 -1.27
C ILE A 29 -22.80 10.77 -2.17
N LYS A 30 -23.35 9.94 -3.04
CA LYS A 30 -24.37 10.37 -3.98
C LYS A 30 -25.62 10.87 -3.23
N ASP A 31 -26.18 11.99 -3.71
CA ASP A 31 -27.40 12.61 -3.19
C ASP A 31 -27.31 13.06 -1.71
N ALA A 32 -26.11 13.16 -1.15
CA ALA A 32 -25.91 13.78 0.16
C ALA A 32 -26.02 15.30 0.03
N THR A 33 -26.84 15.93 0.86
CA THR A 33 -27.09 17.38 0.87
C THR A 33 -26.88 17.96 2.26
N MET A 34 -26.50 19.23 2.33
CA MET A 34 -26.37 19.94 3.59
C MET A 34 -27.65 20.75 3.85
N VAL A 35 -28.27 20.53 5.00
CA VAL A 35 -29.44 21.28 5.47
C VAL A 35 -29.05 21.98 6.78
N GLY A 36 -28.93 23.29 6.74
CA GLY A 36 -28.36 24.04 7.85
C GLY A 36 -26.90 23.62 8.09
N ASN A 37 -26.61 23.10 9.28
CA ASN A 37 -25.28 22.59 9.66
C ASN A 37 -25.19 21.05 9.69
N MET A 38 -26.16 20.35 9.13
CA MET A 38 -26.21 18.89 9.16
C MET A 38 -26.17 18.30 7.75
N TRP A 39 -25.39 17.24 7.58
CA TRP A 39 -25.44 16.42 6.38
C TRP A 39 -26.64 15.46 6.45
N ILE A 40 -27.45 15.47 5.40
CA ILE A 40 -28.56 14.55 5.16
C ILE A 40 -28.13 13.59 4.05
N ILE A 41 -28.14 12.31 4.36
CA ILE A 41 -27.60 11.25 3.51
C ILE A 41 -28.73 10.25 3.25
N PRO A 42 -28.95 9.80 2.00
CA PRO A 42 -29.95 8.75 1.75
C PRO A 42 -29.63 7.49 2.56
N SER A 43 -30.65 6.89 3.20
CA SER A 43 -30.48 5.67 4.00
C SER A 43 -29.99 4.47 3.16
N SER A 44 -30.26 4.51 1.85
CA SER A 44 -29.77 3.55 0.87
C SER A 44 -28.30 3.75 0.46
N ALA A 45 -27.67 4.87 0.89
CA ALA A 45 -26.28 5.11 0.53
C ALA A 45 -25.36 4.06 1.16
N GLU A 46 -24.44 3.58 0.35
CA GLU A 46 -23.37 2.68 0.79
C GLU A 46 -22.13 3.49 1.16
N LYS A 47 -21.29 2.89 2.01
CA LYS A 47 -20.01 3.48 2.35
C LYS A 47 -19.15 3.64 1.08
N PRO A 48 -18.74 4.88 0.70
CA PRO A 48 -17.86 5.06 -0.44
C PRO A 48 -16.58 4.27 -0.24
N ILE A 49 -16.14 3.58 -1.29
CA ILE A 49 -14.89 2.85 -1.29
C ILE A 49 -13.76 3.85 -0.98
N ASP A 50 -13.04 3.65 0.11
CA ASP A 50 -11.91 4.51 0.43
C ASP A 50 -10.85 4.31 -0.66
N ALA A 51 -10.48 5.39 -1.38
CA ALA A 51 -9.42 5.33 -2.39
C ALA A 51 -8.07 4.85 -1.79
N ARG A 52 -7.92 4.97 -0.46
CA ARG A 52 -6.82 4.37 0.27
C ARG A 52 -7.00 2.86 0.46
N SER A 53 -8.23 2.37 0.62
CA SER A 53 -8.50 0.94 0.80
C SER A 53 -8.48 0.18 -0.51
N THR A 54 -8.86 0.76 -1.64
CA THR A 54 -8.71 0.14 -2.97
C THR A 54 -7.24 0.04 -3.40
N ARG A 55 -6.39 0.95 -2.94
CA ARG A 55 -4.94 0.79 -3.07
C ARG A 55 -4.37 -0.26 -2.12
N TYR A 56 -5.04 -0.49 -0.98
CA TYR A 56 -4.60 -1.43 0.05
C TYR A 56 -5.19 -2.84 -0.11
N ASN A 57 -6.38 -2.98 -0.73
CA ASN A 57 -7.04 -4.27 -1.04
C ASN A 57 -6.57 -4.91 -2.35
N ARG A 58 -5.48 -4.45 -2.93
CA ARG A 58 -4.73 -5.25 -3.88
C ARG A 58 -4.02 -6.35 -3.08
N THR A 59 -4.78 -7.42 -2.82
CA THR A 59 -4.32 -8.69 -2.26
C THR A 59 -3.30 -8.53 -1.14
N GLU A 60 -3.76 -8.46 0.11
CA GLU A 60 -2.89 -8.61 1.31
C GLU A 60 -2.11 -9.93 1.29
N GLU A 61 -2.40 -10.81 0.36
CA GLU A 61 -1.85 -12.16 0.34
C GLU A 61 -0.40 -12.27 -0.09
N LYS A 62 0.29 -11.25 -0.60
CA LYS A 62 1.71 -11.38 -0.99
C LYS A 62 2.52 -10.08 -1.08
N ALA A 63 2.26 -9.05 -0.30
CA ALA A 63 3.21 -7.95 -0.21
C ALA A 63 4.45 -8.41 0.58
N VAL A 64 5.48 -8.81 -0.12
CA VAL A 64 6.77 -9.16 0.50
C VAL A 64 7.31 -7.90 1.17
N LYS A 65 7.50 -7.98 2.50
CA LYS A 65 8.05 -6.88 3.29
C LYS A 65 9.56 -7.04 3.41
N PRO A 66 10.31 -5.93 3.62
CA PRO A 66 11.72 -6.01 3.95
C PRO A 66 11.93 -6.95 5.14
N PHE A 67 12.87 -7.87 5.03
CA PHE A 67 13.20 -8.83 6.09
C PHE A 67 13.99 -8.19 7.25
N LEU A 68 14.56 -6.99 7.05
CA LEU A 68 15.27 -6.22 8.05
C LEU A 68 14.72 -4.80 8.15
N LYS A 69 14.61 -4.29 9.38
CA LYS A 69 14.45 -2.86 9.64
C LYS A 69 15.81 -2.18 9.47
N TRP A 70 16.03 -1.58 8.29
CA TRP A 70 17.28 -0.89 7.98
C TRP A 70 17.17 0.61 8.30
N ALA A 71 18.25 1.18 8.88
CA ALA A 71 18.31 2.62 9.12
C ALA A 71 18.19 3.39 7.80
N GLY A 72 17.32 4.39 7.71
CA GLY A 72 17.04 5.11 6.47
C GLY A 72 16.18 4.34 5.45
N GLY A 73 15.48 3.30 5.89
CA GLY A 73 14.61 2.48 5.02
C GLY A 73 13.55 3.33 4.31
N LYS A 74 13.49 3.19 2.98
CA LYS A 74 12.60 3.94 2.08
C LYS A 74 11.12 3.53 2.16
N GLY A 75 10.74 2.66 3.10
CA GLY A 75 9.38 2.14 3.22
C GLY A 75 8.30 3.22 3.39
N GLN A 76 8.64 4.31 4.08
CA GLN A 76 7.74 5.46 4.25
C GLN A 76 7.56 6.28 2.97
N LEU A 77 8.55 6.24 2.08
CA LEU A 77 8.58 6.99 0.83
C LEU A 77 7.90 6.25 -0.34
N ILE A 78 7.60 4.95 -0.20
CA ILE A 78 7.02 4.15 -1.29
C ILE A 78 5.77 4.80 -1.86
N LYS A 79 4.88 5.32 -1.00
CA LYS A 79 3.64 5.98 -1.43
C LYS A 79 3.87 7.21 -2.30
N GLU A 80 4.98 7.89 -2.10
CA GLU A 80 5.35 9.08 -2.85
C GLU A 80 6.04 8.71 -4.17
N ILE A 81 6.91 7.69 -4.14
CA ILE A 81 7.73 7.31 -5.30
C ILE A 81 7.03 6.33 -6.25
N GLU A 82 6.03 5.56 -5.78
CA GLU A 82 5.32 4.57 -6.61
C GLU A 82 4.68 5.18 -7.87
N HIS A 83 4.29 6.46 -7.81
CA HIS A 83 3.71 7.18 -8.95
C HIS A 83 4.72 7.48 -10.07
N TYR A 84 6.01 7.36 -9.78
CA TYR A 84 7.08 7.62 -10.72
C TYR A 84 7.68 6.33 -11.30
N TYR A 85 7.14 5.17 -10.96
CA TYR A 85 7.63 3.90 -11.49
C TYR A 85 7.34 3.78 -13.00
N PRO A 86 8.36 3.55 -13.83
CA PRO A 86 8.21 3.58 -15.28
C PRO A 86 7.78 2.24 -15.89
N PHE A 87 7.23 1.32 -15.10
CA PHE A 87 7.01 -0.08 -15.51
C PHE A 87 5.60 -0.37 -16.06
N GLU A 88 4.66 0.56 -15.99
CA GLU A 88 3.22 0.33 -16.25
C GLU A 88 2.91 -0.22 -17.65
N ASN A 89 3.72 0.11 -18.63
CA ASN A 89 3.49 -0.29 -20.03
C ASN A 89 4.26 -1.58 -20.45
N GLY A 90 4.94 -2.24 -19.50
CA GLY A 90 5.69 -3.48 -19.74
C GLY A 90 6.90 -3.36 -20.67
N LYS A 91 7.28 -2.15 -21.08
CA LYS A 91 8.44 -1.92 -21.96
C LYS A 91 9.77 -2.04 -21.19
N ILE A 92 9.77 -1.61 -19.92
CA ILE A 92 10.93 -1.70 -19.04
C ILE A 92 10.84 -3.01 -18.28
N THR A 93 11.78 -3.90 -18.52
CA THR A 93 11.82 -5.25 -17.94
C THR A 93 13.06 -5.51 -17.10
N LYS A 94 13.92 -4.50 -16.95
CA LYS A 94 15.15 -4.56 -16.15
C LYS A 94 15.13 -3.48 -15.08
N TYR A 95 15.61 -3.82 -13.90
CA TYR A 95 15.68 -2.91 -12.76
C TYR A 95 17.05 -2.98 -12.10
N ALA A 96 17.58 -1.85 -11.68
CA ALA A 96 18.83 -1.79 -10.91
C ALA A 96 18.64 -0.88 -9.69
N GLU A 97 18.98 -1.38 -8.50
CA GLU A 97 18.99 -0.61 -7.24
C GLU A 97 20.39 -0.62 -6.62
N PRO A 98 21.19 0.45 -6.79
CA PRO A 98 22.56 0.50 -6.31
C PRO A 98 22.72 0.69 -4.80
N PHE A 99 21.66 1.07 -4.10
CA PHE A 99 21.62 1.26 -2.64
C PHE A 99 20.38 0.57 -2.06
N VAL A 100 20.37 -0.77 -2.16
CA VAL A 100 19.18 -1.57 -1.87
C VAL A 100 18.75 -1.49 -0.40
N GLY A 101 19.69 -1.38 0.54
CA GLY A 101 19.38 -1.38 1.97
C GLY A 101 18.50 -2.56 2.36
N GLY A 102 17.45 -2.31 3.14
CA GLY A 102 16.47 -3.36 3.51
C GLY A 102 15.53 -3.81 2.40
N GLY A 103 15.66 -3.30 1.16
CA GLY A 103 14.90 -3.74 0.00
C GLY A 103 13.46 -3.25 -0.09
N ALA A 104 13.10 -2.17 0.60
CA ALA A 104 11.71 -1.70 0.61
C ALA A 104 11.19 -1.38 -0.80
N VAL A 105 12.00 -0.70 -1.62
CA VAL A 105 11.65 -0.36 -3.02
C VAL A 105 11.73 -1.60 -3.90
N LEU A 106 12.78 -2.41 -3.75
CA LEU A 106 12.96 -3.67 -4.46
C LEU A 106 11.72 -4.58 -4.32
N PHE A 107 11.32 -4.87 -3.09
CA PHE A 107 10.20 -5.76 -2.85
C PHE A 107 8.85 -5.17 -3.30
N ASP A 108 8.67 -3.86 -3.19
CA ASP A 108 7.48 -3.19 -3.71
C ASP A 108 7.40 -3.31 -5.24
N ILE A 109 8.50 -3.06 -5.96
CA ILE A 109 8.58 -3.21 -7.42
C ILE A 109 8.36 -4.67 -7.83
N LEU A 110 9.02 -5.64 -7.19
CA LEU A 110 8.88 -7.07 -7.52
C LEU A 110 7.48 -7.61 -7.22
N SER A 111 6.77 -7.04 -6.25
CA SER A 111 5.38 -7.43 -5.96
C SER A 111 4.38 -6.93 -7.00
N ARG A 112 4.73 -5.89 -7.76
CA ARG A 112 3.84 -5.20 -8.71
C ARG A 112 4.12 -5.53 -10.17
N TYR A 113 5.38 -5.77 -10.51
CA TYR A 113 5.83 -5.84 -11.90
C TYR A 113 6.61 -7.13 -12.18
N ASN A 114 6.37 -7.71 -13.35
CA ASN A 114 7.10 -8.89 -13.80
C ASN A 114 8.36 -8.45 -14.56
N LEU A 115 9.50 -8.44 -13.88
CA LEU A 115 10.80 -8.05 -14.44
C LEU A 115 11.59 -9.29 -14.87
N LYS A 116 12.34 -9.14 -15.96
CA LYS A 116 13.22 -10.21 -16.48
C LYS A 116 14.57 -10.25 -15.76
N GLU A 117 15.07 -9.08 -15.40
CA GLU A 117 16.39 -8.94 -14.77
C GLU A 117 16.35 -7.89 -13.68
N VAL A 118 16.94 -8.22 -12.53
CA VAL A 118 17.04 -7.33 -11.38
C VAL A 118 18.47 -7.35 -10.86
N TYR A 119 19.07 -6.18 -10.74
CA TYR A 119 20.43 -5.98 -10.22
C TYR A 119 20.35 -5.17 -8.94
N ILE A 120 20.93 -5.67 -7.89
CA ILE A 120 21.02 -4.97 -6.61
C ILE A 120 22.46 -4.84 -6.16
N SER A 121 22.78 -3.73 -5.52
CA SER A 121 24.05 -3.53 -4.85
C SER A 121 23.89 -2.70 -3.58
N ASP A 122 24.82 -2.83 -2.68
CA ASP A 122 24.95 -2.04 -1.46
C ASP A 122 26.41 -2.02 -1.03
N ILE A 123 26.82 -0.99 -0.28
CA ILE A 123 28.16 -0.92 0.30
C ILE A 123 28.38 -1.99 1.38
N ASN A 124 27.30 -2.42 2.02
CA ASN A 124 27.34 -3.44 3.05
C ASN A 124 27.37 -4.84 2.43
N ALA A 125 28.56 -5.46 2.46
CA ALA A 125 28.79 -6.78 1.88
C ALA A 125 27.99 -7.89 2.59
N GLU A 126 27.77 -7.81 3.90
CA GLU A 126 26.98 -8.79 4.67
C GLU A 126 25.51 -8.74 4.27
N LEU A 127 24.99 -7.53 4.05
CA LEU A 127 23.63 -7.34 3.55
C LEU A 127 23.45 -7.98 2.16
N ILE A 128 24.38 -7.73 1.25
CA ILE A 128 24.34 -8.37 -0.09
C ILE A 128 24.51 -9.88 0.00
N ASN A 129 25.33 -10.39 0.91
CA ASN A 129 25.43 -11.82 1.17
C ASN A 129 24.10 -12.41 1.64
N THR A 130 23.37 -11.70 2.52
CA THR A 130 22.04 -12.11 2.96
C THR A 130 21.06 -12.22 1.77
N TYR A 131 21.07 -11.26 0.85
CA TYR A 131 20.25 -11.34 -0.37
C TYR A 131 20.60 -12.54 -1.25
N ARG A 132 21.89 -12.88 -1.34
CA ARG A 132 22.34 -14.08 -2.07
C ARG A 132 21.83 -15.36 -1.43
N ILE A 133 21.92 -15.46 -0.10
CA ILE A 133 21.40 -16.62 0.64
C ILE A 133 19.90 -16.74 0.48
N ILE A 134 19.15 -15.64 0.59
CA ILE A 134 17.69 -15.63 0.36
C ILE A 134 17.36 -16.10 -1.07
N ARG A 135 18.16 -15.74 -2.05
CA ARG A 135 17.91 -16.14 -3.44
C ARG A 135 18.26 -17.62 -3.68
N ASP A 136 19.36 -18.09 -3.13
CA ASP A 136 19.98 -19.37 -3.52
C ASP A 136 19.66 -20.49 -2.52
N ASP A 137 19.53 -20.20 -1.21
CA ASP A 137 19.44 -21.17 -0.11
C ASP A 137 18.40 -20.80 0.97
N VAL A 138 17.25 -20.28 0.56
CA VAL A 138 16.22 -19.76 1.48
C VAL A 138 15.72 -20.81 2.48
N ASP A 139 15.59 -22.06 2.07
CA ASP A 139 15.06 -23.13 2.92
C ASP A 139 16.02 -23.46 4.07
N ASP A 140 17.31 -23.43 3.83
CA ASP A 140 18.32 -23.67 4.86
C ASP A 140 18.41 -22.46 5.80
N LEU A 141 18.31 -21.23 5.29
CA LEU A 141 18.19 -20.05 6.13
C LEU A 141 16.99 -20.13 7.06
N ILE A 142 15.81 -20.52 6.57
CA ILE A 142 14.59 -20.70 7.38
C ILE A 142 14.81 -21.75 8.48
N LYS A 143 15.42 -22.88 8.18
CA LYS A 143 15.73 -23.92 9.18
C LYS A 143 16.64 -23.39 10.28
N MET A 144 17.68 -22.63 9.91
CA MET A 144 18.63 -22.04 10.87
C MET A 144 17.97 -20.99 11.77
N LEU A 145 16.98 -20.24 11.29
CA LEU A 145 16.25 -19.25 12.08
C LEU A 145 15.22 -19.86 13.02
N HIS A 146 14.81 -21.11 12.80
CA HIS A 146 13.87 -21.85 13.65
C HIS A 146 14.56 -22.78 14.66
N ALA A 147 15.88 -22.90 14.63
CA ALA A 147 16.68 -23.70 15.57
C ALA A 147 17.02 -22.93 16.83
#